data_4d5e9a38d588fd017f43931ea77cb019
#
_entry.id   4d5e9a38d588fd017f43931ea77cb019
#
_cell.length_a   1.000
_cell.length_b   1.000
_cell.length_c   1.000
_cell.angle_alpha   90.00
_cell.angle_beta   90.00
_cell.angle_gamma   90.00
#
_symmetry.space_group_name_H-M   'P 1'
#
loop_
_entity.id
_entity.type
_entity.pdbx_description
1 polymer ?
#
loop_
_entity_poly.entity_id
_entity_poly.type
_entity_poly.pdbx_seq_one_letter_code
_entity_poly.pdbx_strand_id
1 'polypeptide(L)'
;MGMINDKKQSIDKTEAQEKVLRCMFYNIYGYGDNPNNKVFPGPMDLRQQNQCKIIEKYAPQLIGFQEYDKDFRKGMAPRMSEMGYAEVPVTEQGSCIYPEGKNCEPLFYLPQRLKLICSGGELFPDTVFTDGVYVTGNNEKTKSLTWAVFEDLSSSKIFISISTHFMWSAPQLTPAQAEYVRTLNAQKVLQRIEQIRAINPAYSSAPVIMGGDLNCKPLSPTFEILKKHMSWCYDIATVTKDNLGCPGYATYDYKSGDYVKWGTPVADSGVIDYIWVQNPNRGQGITVQNYFTVTDLAALTSSDHCPKIADVVID
;
A
#
# COMPACT_ATOMS: atom_id res chain seq x y z
N MET A 1 16.59 31.40 33.40
CA MET A 1 15.99 31.55 32.06
C MET A 1 16.15 30.31 31.15
N GLY A 2 17.08 29.37 31.46
CA GLY A 2 17.30 28.16 30.64
C GLY A 2 16.25 27.06 30.77
N MET A 3 15.70 26.80 31.95
CA MET A 3 14.80 25.65 32.17
C MET A 3 13.40 25.77 31.52
N ILE A 4 12.93 26.97 31.22
CA ILE A 4 11.62 27.20 30.62
C ILE A 4 11.69 26.95 29.09
N ASN A 5 12.82 27.25 28.45
CA ASN A 5 13.01 27.01 27.03
C ASN A 5 13.17 25.51 26.71
N ASP A 6 13.85 24.75 27.57
CA ASP A 6 14.05 23.30 27.34
C ASP A 6 12.74 22.52 27.50
N LYS A 7 11.88 22.88 28.44
CA LYS A 7 10.55 22.28 28.60
C LYS A 7 9.62 22.64 27.44
N LYS A 8 9.65 23.86 26.95
CA LYS A 8 8.82 24.27 25.80
C LYS A 8 9.26 23.58 24.52
N GLN A 9 10.58 23.47 24.26
CA GLN A 9 11.11 22.73 23.14
C GLN A 9 10.82 21.21 23.21
N SER A 10 10.81 20.60 24.41
CA SER A 10 10.46 19.19 24.58
C SER A 10 8.95 18.94 24.40
N ILE A 11 8.10 19.85 24.85
CA ILE A 11 6.64 19.79 24.66
C ILE A 11 6.30 19.96 23.18
N ASP A 12 6.87 20.96 22.51
CA ASP A 12 6.66 21.21 21.07
C ASP A 12 7.11 20.02 20.20
N LYS A 13 8.21 19.36 20.56
CA LYS A 13 8.67 18.14 19.87
C LYS A 13 7.75 16.96 20.09
N THR A 14 7.17 16.80 21.28
CA THR A 14 6.25 15.71 21.62
C THR A 14 4.92 15.89 20.88
N GLU A 15 4.35 17.11 20.91
CA GLU A 15 3.12 17.43 20.17
C GLU A 15 3.28 17.31 18.64
N ALA A 16 4.43 17.72 18.09
CA ALA A 16 4.73 17.54 16.68
C ALA A 16 4.85 16.07 16.29
N GLN A 17 5.38 15.24 17.18
CA GLN A 17 5.54 13.79 16.96
C GLN A 17 4.20 13.06 17.08
N GLU A 18 3.28 13.51 17.92
CA GLU A 18 1.92 12.97 18.05
C GLU A 18 1.06 13.20 16.80
N LYS A 19 1.35 14.23 16.01
CA LYS A 19 0.63 14.54 14.75
C LYS A 19 1.09 13.69 13.57
N VAL A 20 2.23 13.01 13.65
CA VAL A 20 2.75 12.19 12.56
C VAL A 20 1.89 10.95 12.39
N LEU A 21 1.39 10.73 11.18
CA LEU A 21 0.71 9.52 10.76
C LEU A 21 1.68 8.68 9.93
N ARG A 22 2.02 7.49 10.43
CA ARG A 22 2.84 6.53 9.68
C ARG A 22 1.96 5.63 8.84
N CYS A 23 2.19 5.66 7.54
CA CYS A 23 1.51 4.82 6.55
C CYS A 23 2.49 3.78 6.00
N MET A 24 2.04 2.53 5.90
CA MET A 24 2.78 1.43 5.29
C MET A 24 1.98 0.86 4.13
N PHE A 25 2.62 0.60 2.99
CA PHE A 25 2.03 -0.17 1.89
C PHE A 25 2.96 -1.32 1.54
N TYR A 26 2.36 -2.52 1.40
CA TYR A 26 3.14 -3.74 1.32
C TYR A 26 2.43 -4.82 0.50
N ASN A 27 3.00 -5.19 -0.63
CA ASN A 27 2.63 -6.43 -1.31
C ASN A 27 3.21 -7.59 -0.50
N ILE A 28 2.32 -8.36 0.14
CA ILE A 28 2.69 -9.40 1.10
C ILE A 28 2.95 -10.75 0.48
N TYR A 29 2.78 -10.86 -0.84
CA TYR A 29 2.86 -12.14 -1.52
C TYR A 29 1.96 -13.21 -0.87
N GLY A 30 0.65 -13.01 -0.91
CA GLY A 30 -0.34 -13.81 -0.19
C GLY A 30 -0.62 -15.20 -0.73
N TYR A 31 0.05 -15.60 -1.80
CA TYR A 31 -0.14 -16.93 -2.41
C TYR A 31 0.33 -18.05 -1.48
N GLY A 32 -0.41 -19.18 -1.54
CA GLY A 32 -0.23 -20.30 -0.65
C GLY A 32 1.12 -20.99 -0.75
N ASP A 33 1.41 -21.82 0.23
CA ASP A 33 2.62 -22.65 0.28
C ASP A 33 2.65 -23.61 -0.91
N ASN A 34 3.60 -23.40 -1.79
CA ASN A 34 3.92 -24.37 -2.84
C ASN A 34 5.35 -24.90 -2.63
N PRO A 35 5.53 -26.06 -1.99
CA PRO A 35 6.85 -26.62 -1.71
C PRO A 35 7.65 -26.94 -2.99
N ASN A 36 6.98 -27.01 -4.15
CA ASN A 36 7.63 -27.17 -5.45
C ASN A 36 8.09 -25.85 -6.05
N ASN A 37 7.62 -24.74 -5.53
CA ASN A 37 8.02 -23.42 -5.97
C ASN A 37 9.25 -22.96 -5.20
N LYS A 38 10.43 -23.26 -5.72
CA LYS A 38 11.74 -22.95 -5.11
C LYS A 38 12.05 -21.45 -5.02
N VAL A 39 11.13 -20.59 -5.42
CA VAL A 39 11.34 -19.15 -5.56
C VAL A 39 10.82 -18.37 -4.34
N PHE A 40 10.21 -19.03 -3.37
CA PHE A 40 9.46 -18.37 -2.29
C PHE A 40 10.19 -18.22 -0.97
N PRO A 41 9.83 -17.16 -0.23
CA PRO A 41 10.43 -16.86 1.06
C PRO A 41 9.99 -17.79 2.20
N GLY A 42 9.48 -18.99 1.94
CA GLY A 42 9.20 -20.01 2.96
C GLY A 42 7.72 -20.17 3.31
N PRO A 43 7.42 -20.98 4.34
CA PRO A 43 6.06 -21.29 4.76
C PRO A 43 5.23 -20.04 5.08
N MET A 44 3.96 -20.08 4.73
CA MET A 44 3.02 -18.97 4.91
C MET A 44 2.99 -18.46 6.35
N ASP A 45 2.92 -19.36 7.31
CA ASP A 45 2.87 -18.99 8.73
C ASP A 45 4.13 -18.26 9.19
N LEU A 46 5.32 -18.72 8.77
CA LEU A 46 6.58 -18.05 9.08
C LEU A 46 6.66 -16.66 8.43
N ARG A 47 6.18 -16.53 7.19
CA ARG A 47 6.11 -15.25 6.50
C ARG A 47 5.19 -14.27 7.24
N GLN A 48 4.01 -14.74 7.66
CA GLN A 48 3.07 -13.94 8.46
C GLN A 48 3.68 -13.49 9.79
N GLN A 49 4.40 -14.37 10.50
CA GLN A 49 5.10 -14.01 11.74
C GLN A 49 6.15 -12.93 11.48
N ASN A 50 6.91 -13.03 10.40
CA ASN A 50 7.92 -12.02 10.05
C ASN A 50 7.27 -10.69 9.66
N GLN A 51 6.14 -10.69 8.96
CA GLN A 51 5.37 -9.48 8.64
C GLN A 51 4.82 -8.83 9.91
N CYS A 52 4.33 -9.61 10.88
CA CYS A 52 3.92 -9.08 12.18
C CYS A 52 5.09 -8.37 12.90
N LYS A 53 6.30 -8.97 12.92
CA LYS A 53 7.48 -8.33 13.50
C LYS A 53 7.81 -6.99 12.83
N ILE A 54 7.60 -6.86 11.51
CA ILE A 54 7.78 -5.59 10.80
C ILE A 54 6.73 -4.58 11.28
N ILE A 55 5.47 -5.00 11.34
CA ILE A 55 4.37 -4.13 11.76
C ILE A 55 4.57 -3.66 13.20
N GLU A 56 4.94 -4.55 14.11
CA GLU A 56 5.26 -4.20 15.50
C GLU A 56 6.44 -3.23 15.59
N LYS A 57 7.51 -3.48 14.86
CA LYS A 57 8.72 -2.65 14.88
C LYS A 57 8.48 -1.24 14.37
N TYR A 58 7.76 -1.11 13.26
CA TYR A 58 7.54 0.18 12.60
C TYR A 58 6.25 0.87 13.06
N ALA A 59 5.34 0.15 13.69
CA ALA A 59 4.09 0.64 14.28
C ALA A 59 3.30 1.61 13.37
N PRO A 60 3.01 1.25 12.11
CA PRO A 60 2.21 2.11 11.23
C PRO A 60 0.78 2.23 11.77
N GLN A 61 0.16 3.40 11.62
CA GLN A 61 -1.23 3.60 12.00
C GLN A 61 -2.21 3.29 10.85
N LEU A 62 -1.70 3.25 9.63
CA LEU A 62 -2.43 2.91 8.42
C LEU A 62 -1.61 1.94 7.58
N ILE A 63 -2.21 0.84 7.14
CA ILE A 63 -1.55 -0.19 6.34
C ILE A 63 -2.41 -0.52 5.13
N GLY A 64 -1.82 -0.53 3.93
CA GLY A 64 -2.42 -1.10 2.73
C GLY A 64 -1.65 -2.35 2.31
N PHE A 65 -2.33 -3.50 2.25
CA PHE A 65 -1.74 -4.71 1.71
C PHE A 65 -2.13 -4.92 0.25
N GLN A 66 -1.30 -5.65 -0.50
CA GLN A 66 -1.62 -6.18 -1.81
C GLN A 66 -1.37 -7.69 -1.80
N GLU A 67 -2.07 -8.43 -2.68
CA GLU A 67 -2.04 -9.89 -2.74
C GLU A 67 -2.51 -10.59 -1.45
N TYR A 68 -3.40 -9.94 -0.71
CA TYR A 68 -3.97 -10.46 0.52
C TYR A 68 -5.07 -11.50 0.21
N ASP A 69 -4.66 -12.69 -0.19
CA ASP A 69 -5.60 -13.73 -0.60
C ASP A 69 -6.36 -14.36 0.58
N LYS A 70 -7.34 -15.22 0.27
CA LYS A 70 -8.22 -15.85 1.27
C LYS A 70 -7.48 -16.74 2.26
N ASP A 71 -6.46 -17.46 1.78
CA ASP A 71 -5.75 -18.42 2.62
C ASP A 71 -4.74 -17.70 3.50
N PHE A 72 -4.07 -16.70 2.98
CA PHE A 72 -3.22 -15.80 3.77
C PHE A 72 -4.02 -15.06 4.84
N ARG A 73 -5.22 -14.59 4.51
CA ARG A 73 -6.14 -13.91 5.41
C ARG A 73 -6.48 -14.73 6.66
N LYS A 74 -6.66 -16.06 6.53
CA LYS A 74 -7.01 -16.94 7.66
C LYS A 74 -6.02 -16.85 8.81
N GLY A 75 -4.73 -16.73 8.51
CA GLY A 75 -3.69 -16.58 9.53
C GLY A 75 -3.38 -15.14 9.89
N MET A 76 -3.43 -14.22 8.92
CA MET A 76 -3.02 -12.82 9.15
C MET A 76 -4.10 -11.97 9.81
N ALA A 77 -5.38 -12.14 9.46
CA ALA A 77 -6.45 -11.32 10.02
C ALA A 77 -6.58 -11.42 11.56
N PRO A 78 -6.50 -12.61 12.18
CA PRO A 78 -6.47 -12.71 13.64
C PRO A 78 -5.27 -11.95 14.25
N ARG A 79 -4.08 -12.10 13.68
CA ARG A 79 -2.86 -11.40 14.15
C ARG A 79 -2.99 -9.88 14.07
N MET A 80 -3.56 -9.36 12.97
CA MET A 80 -3.83 -7.93 12.84
C MET A 80 -4.80 -7.43 13.92
N SER A 81 -5.85 -8.20 14.20
CA SER A 81 -6.80 -7.88 15.27
C SER A 81 -6.15 -7.91 16.66
N GLU A 82 -5.30 -8.88 16.95
CA GLU A 82 -4.54 -8.98 18.21
C GLU A 82 -3.59 -7.79 18.40
N MET A 83 -3.00 -7.26 17.32
CA MET A 83 -2.20 -6.04 17.32
C MET A 83 -3.04 -4.75 17.39
N GLY A 84 -4.38 -4.86 17.45
CA GLY A 84 -5.29 -3.72 17.59
C GLY A 84 -5.72 -3.07 16.28
N TYR A 85 -5.41 -3.64 15.14
CA TYR A 85 -5.83 -3.13 13.84
C TYR A 85 -7.26 -3.56 13.50
N ALA A 86 -8.02 -2.64 12.92
CA ALA A 86 -9.29 -2.93 12.27
C ALA A 86 -9.09 -2.96 10.75
N GLU A 87 -9.74 -3.91 10.07
CA GLU A 87 -9.81 -3.93 8.61
C GLU A 87 -10.93 -2.99 8.13
N VAL A 88 -10.67 -2.24 7.08
CA VAL A 88 -11.67 -1.39 6.44
C VAL A 88 -12.71 -2.28 5.74
N PRO A 89 -14.00 -2.18 6.11
CA PRO A 89 -15.05 -2.95 5.45
C PRO A 89 -15.24 -2.44 4.03
N VAL A 90 -15.36 -3.37 3.10
CA VAL A 90 -15.72 -3.07 1.71
C VAL A 90 -17.18 -3.43 1.53
N THR A 91 -18.03 -2.42 1.29
CA THR A 91 -19.48 -2.61 1.10
C THR A 91 -19.82 -2.99 -0.34
N GLU A 92 -20.96 -3.67 -0.54
CA GLU A 92 -21.40 -4.18 -1.85
C GLU A 92 -21.60 -3.12 -2.95
N GLN A 93 -21.75 -1.85 -2.58
CA GLN A 93 -21.88 -0.76 -3.52
C GLN A 93 -20.50 -0.30 -4.01
N GLY A 94 -20.01 -0.93 -5.04
CA GLY A 94 -18.72 -0.66 -5.64
C GLY A 94 -17.64 -1.67 -5.23
N SER A 95 -18.02 -2.87 -4.90
CA SER A 95 -17.22 -3.84 -4.17
C SER A 95 -16.14 -4.54 -4.98
N CYS A 96 -14.95 -4.59 -4.44
CA CYS A 96 -14.00 -5.69 -4.58
C CYS A 96 -14.43 -6.91 -3.76
N ILE A 97 -15.72 -7.11 -3.50
CA ILE A 97 -16.19 -8.30 -2.83
C ILE A 97 -16.20 -9.40 -3.87
N TYR A 98 -15.14 -10.18 -3.86
CA TYR A 98 -15.17 -11.48 -4.52
C TYR A 98 -16.31 -12.31 -3.96
N PRO A 99 -16.89 -13.22 -4.75
CA PRO A 99 -17.68 -14.30 -4.19
C PRO A 99 -16.84 -14.95 -3.09
N GLU A 100 -17.23 -14.89 -1.83
CA GLU A 100 -16.50 -15.32 -0.63
C GLU A 100 -15.81 -14.21 0.20
N GLY A 101 -16.08 -12.93 -0.02
CA GLY A 101 -15.61 -11.85 0.87
C GLY A 101 -14.12 -11.56 0.81
N LYS A 102 -13.49 -11.73 -0.35
CA LYS A 102 -12.04 -11.53 -0.51
C LYS A 102 -11.73 -10.13 -1.02
N ASN A 103 -11.07 -9.35 -0.20
CA ASN A 103 -10.41 -8.13 -0.61
C ASN A 103 -8.91 -8.40 -0.69
N CYS A 104 -8.33 -8.32 -1.89
CA CYS A 104 -6.90 -8.57 -2.09
C CYS A 104 -6.03 -7.34 -1.81
N GLU A 105 -6.63 -6.16 -1.73
CA GLU A 105 -5.96 -4.90 -1.42
C GLU A 105 -6.56 -4.20 -0.19
N PRO A 106 -6.65 -4.89 0.99
CA PRO A 106 -7.28 -4.31 2.17
C PRO A 106 -6.49 -3.14 2.73
N LEU A 107 -7.23 -2.24 3.37
CA LEU A 107 -6.69 -1.25 4.29
C LEU A 107 -6.93 -1.72 5.72
N PHE A 108 -5.91 -1.58 6.57
CA PHE A 108 -5.96 -1.77 8.01
C PHE A 108 -5.59 -0.46 8.70
N TYR A 109 -6.20 -0.18 9.84
CA TYR A 109 -5.94 1.03 10.59
C TYR A 109 -6.04 0.81 12.09
N LEU A 110 -5.41 1.67 12.87
CA LEU A 110 -5.54 1.71 14.33
C LEU A 110 -6.71 2.61 14.74
N PRO A 111 -7.82 2.05 15.31
CA PRO A 111 -9.01 2.83 15.66
C PRO A 111 -8.76 3.92 16.74
N GLN A 112 -7.73 3.77 17.56
CA GLN A 112 -7.32 4.78 18.52
C GLN A 112 -6.66 6.00 17.86
N ARG A 113 -6.25 5.89 16.60
CA ARG A 113 -5.63 6.97 15.82
C ARG A 113 -6.53 7.50 14.71
N LEU A 114 -7.26 6.63 14.05
CA LEU A 114 -8.06 6.94 12.87
C LEU A 114 -9.51 6.52 13.09
N LYS A 115 -10.43 7.43 12.82
CA LYS A 115 -11.87 7.13 12.78
C LYS A 115 -12.29 6.93 11.34
N LEU A 116 -12.76 5.73 11.01
CA LEU A 116 -13.34 5.44 9.71
C LEU A 116 -14.69 6.14 9.57
N ILE A 117 -14.86 6.90 8.48
CA ILE A 117 -16.12 7.61 8.17
C ILE A 117 -16.92 6.82 7.13
N CYS A 118 -16.31 6.49 6.01
CA CYS A 118 -16.91 5.65 4.98
C CYS A 118 -15.82 4.96 4.17
N SER A 119 -16.20 3.91 3.44
CA SER A 119 -15.27 3.11 2.67
C SER A 119 -15.96 2.40 1.50
N GLY A 120 -15.15 1.86 0.62
CA GLY A 120 -15.59 1.03 -0.48
C GLY A 120 -14.41 0.43 -1.23
N GLY A 121 -14.73 -0.26 -2.31
CA GLY A 121 -13.72 -0.83 -3.19
C GLY A 121 -14.25 -1.01 -4.59
N GLU A 122 -13.36 -1.29 -5.53
CA GLU A 122 -13.71 -1.46 -6.92
C GLU A 122 -12.71 -2.34 -7.63
N LEU A 123 -13.22 -3.31 -8.40
CA LEU A 123 -12.41 -4.07 -9.34
C LEU A 123 -12.08 -3.20 -10.55
N PHE A 124 -10.87 -3.34 -11.07
CA PHE A 124 -10.55 -2.69 -12.34
C PHE A 124 -11.31 -3.36 -13.49
N PRO A 125 -11.80 -2.58 -14.45
CA PRO A 125 -12.57 -3.11 -15.55
C PRO A 125 -11.71 -3.99 -16.46
N ASP A 126 -12.38 -4.92 -17.13
CA ASP A 126 -11.78 -5.77 -18.15
C ASP A 126 -11.36 -4.94 -19.38
N THR A 127 -10.25 -5.32 -19.99
CA THR A 127 -9.73 -4.69 -21.21
C THR A 127 -9.59 -5.74 -22.31
N VAL A 128 -10.18 -5.46 -23.47
CA VAL A 128 -10.07 -6.30 -24.67
C VAL A 128 -9.20 -5.59 -25.69
N PHE A 129 -8.21 -6.29 -26.21
CA PHE A 129 -7.36 -5.80 -27.31
C PHE A 129 -7.90 -6.23 -28.67
N THR A 130 -7.57 -5.47 -29.72
CA THR A 130 -8.04 -5.70 -31.11
C THR A 130 -7.51 -7.00 -31.72
N ASP A 131 -6.45 -7.56 -31.16
CA ASP A 131 -5.88 -8.86 -31.53
C ASP A 131 -6.63 -10.05 -30.89
N GLY A 132 -7.75 -9.77 -30.20
CA GLY A 132 -8.57 -10.79 -29.54
C GLY A 132 -8.04 -11.25 -28.19
N VAL A 133 -6.96 -10.65 -27.71
CA VAL A 133 -6.47 -10.92 -26.35
C VAL A 133 -7.38 -10.26 -25.36
N TYR A 134 -8.10 -11.06 -24.58
CA TYR A 134 -8.89 -10.58 -23.47
C TYR A 134 -8.01 -10.45 -22.23
N VAL A 135 -7.84 -9.23 -21.80
CA VAL A 135 -7.14 -8.93 -20.54
C VAL A 135 -8.13 -8.31 -19.61
N THR A 136 -8.40 -9.01 -18.55
CA THR A 136 -9.07 -8.39 -17.44
C THR A 136 -8.03 -7.57 -16.66
N GLY A 137 -8.27 -6.29 -16.44
CA GLY A 137 -7.58 -5.55 -15.37
C GLY A 137 -7.75 -6.28 -14.03
N ASN A 138 -8.60 -7.23 -14.03
CA ASN A 138 -9.07 -8.13 -13.00
C ASN A 138 -8.75 -9.60 -13.33
N ASN A 139 -7.63 -9.87 -13.97
CA ASN A 139 -7.21 -11.24 -14.18
C ASN A 139 -7.22 -11.97 -12.83
N GLU A 140 -8.01 -13.02 -12.69
CA GLU A 140 -8.23 -13.74 -11.43
C GLU A 140 -8.94 -12.92 -10.33
N LYS A 141 -9.58 -11.80 -10.66
CA LYS A 141 -10.29 -10.94 -9.69
C LYS A 141 -9.39 -10.43 -8.56
N THR A 142 -8.17 -10.05 -8.89
CA THR A 142 -7.17 -9.60 -7.92
C THR A 142 -6.65 -8.19 -8.15
N LYS A 143 -7.05 -7.53 -9.24
CA LYS A 143 -6.62 -6.16 -9.54
C LYS A 143 -7.72 -5.17 -9.23
N SER A 144 -7.50 -4.38 -8.19
CA SER A 144 -8.55 -3.58 -7.59
C SER A 144 -8.02 -2.38 -6.82
N LEU A 145 -8.92 -1.61 -6.27
CA LEU A 145 -8.62 -0.61 -5.25
C LEU A 145 -9.59 -0.73 -4.08
N THR A 146 -9.08 -0.48 -2.89
CA THR A 146 -9.87 -0.25 -1.67
C THR A 146 -9.64 1.18 -1.23
N TRP A 147 -10.71 1.88 -0.88
CA TRP A 147 -10.63 3.24 -0.40
C TRP A 147 -11.35 3.42 0.93
N ALA A 148 -10.89 4.39 1.70
CA ALA A 148 -11.53 4.82 2.94
C ALA A 148 -11.39 6.33 3.11
N VAL A 149 -12.39 6.95 3.72
CA VAL A 149 -12.34 8.30 4.25
C VAL A 149 -12.15 8.19 5.75
N PHE A 150 -11.09 8.80 6.26
CA PHE A 150 -10.76 8.81 7.67
C PHE A 150 -10.78 10.24 8.25
N GLU A 151 -11.08 10.33 9.53
CA GLU A 151 -10.72 11.45 10.39
C GLU A 151 -9.48 11.05 11.21
N ASP A 152 -8.40 11.82 11.10
CA ASP A 152 -7.25 11.68 11.98
C ASP A 152 -7.58 12.31 13.34
N LEU A 153 -7.70 11.49 14.36
CA LEU A 153 -8.11 11.91 15.70
C LEU A 153 -7.13 12.86 16.39
N SER A 154 -5.86 12.90 15.95
CA SER A 154 -4.87 13.82 16.52
C SER A 154 -4.94 15.22 15.92
N SER A 155 -5.42 15.36 14.70
CA SER A 155 -5.51 16.64 14.00
C SER A 155 -6.96 17.07 13.71
N SER A 156 -7.93 16.16 13.89
CA SER A 156 -9.34 16.33 13.49
C SER A 156 -9.51 16.63 12.00
N LYS A 157 -8.56 16.17 11.17
CA LYS A 157 -8.55 16.37 9.73
C LYS A 157 -9.09 15.16 9.00
N ILE A 158 -9.82 15.41 7.91
CA ILE A 158 -10.34 14.36 7.03
C ILE A 158 -9.36 14.14 5.89
N PHE A 159 -9.10 12.87 5.57
CA PHE A 159 -8.31 12.47 4.40
C PHE A 159 -8.87 11.19 3.76
N ILE A 160 -8.50 10.96 2.52
CA ILE A 160 -8.83 9.76 1.75
C ILE A 160 -7.59 8.86 1.73
N SER A 161 -7.76 7.57 1.99
CA SER A 161 -6.71 6.58 1.75
C SER A 161 -7.13 5.56 0.71
N ILE A 162 -6.18 5.14 -0.14
CA ILE A 162 -6.39 4.13 -1.18
C ILE A 162 -5.27 3.10 -1.15
N SER A 163 -5.62 1.81 -1.05
CA SER A 163 -4.73 0.68 -1.33
C SER A 163 -5.09 0.12 -2.70
N THR A 164 -4.09 -0.13 -3.56
CA THR A 164 -4.35 -0.60 -4.93
C THR A 164 -3.23 -1.50 -5.45
N HIS A 165 -3.61 -2.34 -6.43
CA HIS A 165 -2.67 -3.21 -7.14
C HIS A 165 -2.99 -3.17 -8.63
N PHE A 166 -2.06 -2.64 -9.45
CA PHE A 166 -2.24 -2.50 -10.90
C PHE A 166 -1.87 -3.77 -11.65
N MET A 167 -2.24 -3.83 -12.91
CA MET A 167 -1.96 -4.97 -13.79
C MET A 167 -0.46 -5.25 -13.90
N TRP A 168 -0.08 -6.50 -13.69
CA TRP A 168 1.27 -7.00 -13.86
C TRP A 168 1.59 -7.30 -15.34
N SER A 169 2.85 -7.59 -15.62
CA SER A 169 3.28 -7.99 -16.98
C SER A 169 2.98 -9.46 -17.21
N ALA A 170 1.69 -9.77 -17.40
CA ALA A 170 1.23 -11.14 -17.62
C ALA A 170 1.82 -11.73 -18.91
N PRO A 171 2.15 -13.03 -18.95
CA PRO A 171 2.80 -13.67 -20.10
C PRO A 171 2.02 -13.56 -21.42
N GLN A 172 0.69 -13.42 -21.36
CA GLN A 172 -0.18 -13.26 -22.52
C GLN A 172 -0.19 -11.83 -23.09
N LEU A 173 0.50 -10.88 -22.42
CA LEU A 173 0.53 -9.49 -22.81
C LEU A 173 1.89 -9.09 -23.36
N THR A 174 1.88 -8.27 -24.40
CA THR A 174 3.07 -7.49 -24.72
C THR A 174 3.35 -6.44 -23.65
N PRO A 175 4.58 -5.96 -23.48
CA PRO A 175 4.89 -4.89 -22.54
C PRO A 175 4.04 -3.63 -22.77
N ALA A 176 3.74 -3.28 -24.03
CA ALA A 176 2.91 -2.14 -24.39
C ALA A 176 1.43 -2.34 -23.97
N GLN A 177 0.89 -3.56 -24.14
CA GLN A 177 -0.47 -3.88 -23.69
C GLN A 177 -0.58 -3.83 -22.17
N ALA A 178 0.39 -4.43 -21.46
CA ALA A 178 0.42 -4.37 -20.00
C ALA A 178 0.49 -2.91 -19.50
N GLU A 179 1.34 -2.08 -20.10
CA GLU A 179 1.45 -0.67 -19.75
C GLU A 179 0.16 0.09 -20.05
N TYR A 180 -0.49 -0.19 -21.18
CA TYR A 180 -1.79 0.41 -21.50
C TYR A 180 -2.84 0.10 -20.43
N VAL A 181 -2.95 -1.16 -19.98
CA VAL A 181 -3.88 -1.53 -18.90
C VAL A 181 -3.56 -0.77 -17.62
N ARG A 182 -2.28 -0.64 -17.26
CA ARG A 182 -1.87 0.15 -16.08
C ARG A 182 -2.26 1.62 -16.19
N THR A 183 -2.19 2.22 -17.39
CA THR A 183 -2.68 3.61 -17.57
C THR A 183 -4.16 3.73 -17.32
N LEU A 184 -4.97 2.73 -17.72
CA LEU A 184 -6.40 2.69 -17.41
C LEU A 184 -6.65 2.51 -15.90
N ASN A 185 -5.85 1.67 -15.21
CA ASN A 185 -5.95 1.53 -13.76
C ASN A 185 -5.67 2.86 -13.05
N ALA A 186 -4.62 3.59 -13.46
CA ALA A 186 -4.29 4.91 -12.91
C ALA A 186 -5.42 5.93 -13.13
N GLN A 187 -5.97 6.00 -14.34
CA GLN A 187 -7.10 6.86 -14.65
C GLN A 187 -8.33 6.51 -13.80
N LYS A 188 -8.58 5.22 -13.58
CA LYS A 188 -9.70 4.75 -12.76
C LYS A 188 -9.54 5.15 -11.29
N VAL A 189 -8.32 5.07 -10.74
CA VAL A 189 -8.03 5.57 -9.39
C VAL A 189 -8.30 7.07 -9.30
N LEU A 190 -7.79 7.87 -10.23
CA LEU A 190 -8.02 9.32 -10.24
C LEU A 190 -9.52 9.66 -10.35
N GLN A 191 -10.26 8.95 -11.21
CA GLN A 191 -11.71 9.08 -11.31
C GLN A 191 -12.39 8.75 -9.97
N ARG A 192 -11.96 7.69 -9.29
CA ARG A 192 -12.52 7.29 -7.99
C ARG A 192 -12.28 8.34 -6.93
N ILE A 193 -11.13 8.98 -6.89
CA ILE A 193 -10.84 10.08 -5.96
C ILE A 193 -11.89 11.21 -6.12
N GLU A 194 -12.17 11.62 -7.35
CA GLU A 194 -13.17 12.67 -7.61
C GLU A 194 -14.60 12.21 -7.22
N GLN A 195 -14.94 10.96 -7.45
CA GLN A 195 -16.21 10.39 -7.02
C GLN A 195 -16.36 10.37 -5.50
N ILE A 196 -15.29 10.01 -4.76
CA ILE A 196 -15.30 10.04 -3.30
C ILE A 196 -15.49 11.46 -2.79
N ARG A 197 -14.79 12.44 -3.37
CA ARG A 197 -14.96 13.85 -3.04
C ARG A 197 -16.37 14.37 -3.26
N ALA A 198 -17.07 13.81 -4.25
CA ALA A 198 -18.46 14.17 -4.56
C ALA A 198 -19.49 13.56 -3.61
N ILE A 199 -19.12 12.57 -2.78
CA ILE A 199 -20.05 11.93 -1.82
C ILE A 199 -20.56 12.94 -0.79
N ASN A 200 -19.65 13.80 -0.30
CA ASN A 200 -19.99 14.78 0.74
C ASN A 200 -19.15 16.05 0.54
N PRO A 201 -19.75 17.25 0.63
CA PRO A 201 -19.01 18.51 0.55
C PRO A 201 -17.81 18.62 1.50
N ALA A 202 -17.86 17.95 2.67
CA ALA A 202 -16.74 17.90 3.61
C ALA A 202 -15.50 17.17 3.06
N TYR A 203 -15.65 16.37 2.00
CA TYR A 203 -14.55 15.63 1.37
C TYR A 203 -13.96 16.35 0.16
N SER A 204 -14.58 17.43 -0.29
CA SER A 204 -14.21 18.14 -1.53
C SER A 204 -12.76 18.62 -1.53
N SER A 205 -12.21 18.93 -0.36
CA SER A 205 -10.82 19.35 -0.16
C SER A 205 -9.99 18.34 0.62
N ALA A 206 -10.48 17.09 0.80
CA ALA A 206 -9.72 16.08 1.52
C ALA A 206 -8.46 15.69 0.74
N PRO A 207 -7.28 15.73 1.38
CA PRO A 207 -6.06 15.21 0.78
C PRO A 207 -6.12 13.69 0.66
N VAL A 208 -5.29 13.14 -0.23
CA VAL A 208 -5.28 11.69 -0.52
C VAL A 208 -3.92 11.10 -0.19
N ILE A 209 -3.92 9.92 0.41
CA ILE A 209 -2.77 9.03 0.55
C ILE A 209 -3.10 7.76 -0.22
N MET A 210 -2.35 7.48 -1.26
CA MET A 210 -2.51 6.28 -2.08
C MET A 210 -1.21 5.49 -2.07
N GLY A 211 -1.29 4.18 -1.93
CA GLY A 211 -0.13 3.33 -2.09
C GLY A 211 -0.47 1.94 -2.60
N GLY A 212 0.58 1.21 -2.98
CA GLY A 212 0.51 -0.16 -3.41
C GLY A 212 1.49 -0.52 -4.51
N ASP A 213 1.32 -1.72 -5.03
CA ASP A 213 2.08 -2.25 -6.16
C ASP A 213 1.44 -1.77 -7.47
N LEU A 214 2.07 -0.80 -8.11
CA LEU A 214 1.58 -0.24 -9.37
C LEU A 214 2.14 -0.98 -10.60
N ASN A 215 3.02 -1.96 -10.40
CA ASN A 215 3.64 -2.74 -11.49
C ASN A 215 4.24 -1.88 -12.61
N CYS A 216 4.47 -0.60 -12.38
CA CYS A 216 5.04 0.34 -13.33
C CYS A 216 6.36 0.89 -12.81
N LYS A 217 7.28 1.24 -13.71
CA LYS A 217 8.56 1.86 -13.35
C LYS A 217 8.43 3.39 -13.33
N PRO A 218 9.30 4.10 -12.59
CA PRO A 218 9.41 5.55 -12.73
C PRO A 218 9.59 5.95 -14.20
N LEU A 219 9.03 7.07 -14.59
CA LEU A 219 9.02 7.61 -15.95
C LEU A 219 8.21 6.80 -16.98
N SER A 220 7.52 5.73 -16.57
CA SER A 220 6.57 5.05 -17.46
C SER A 220 5.33 5.91 -17.71
N PRO A 221 4.56 5.65 -18.80
CA PRO A 221 3.30 6.36 -19.05
C PRO A 221 2.34 6.38 -17.86
N THR A 222 2.21 5.26 -17.16
CA THR A 222 1.39 5.14 -15.94
C THR A 222 1.88 6.06 -14.83
N PHE A 223 3.18 6.06 -14.57
CA PHE A 223 3.81 6.93 -13.57
C PHE A 223 3.58 8.41 -13.91
N GLU A 224 3.75 8.80 -15.16
CA GLU A 224 3.56 10.19 -15.63
C GLU A 224 2.09 10.64 -15.55
N ILE A 225 1.12 9.74 -15.72
CA ILE A 225 -0.29 10.05 -15.48
C ILE A 225 -0.50 10.40 -14.00
N LEU A 226 -0.02 9.58 -13.09
CA LEU A 226 -0.15 9.85 -11.66
C LEU A 226 0.57 11.13 -11.25
N LYS A 227 1.80 11.34 -11.73
CA LYS A 227 2.64 12.51 -11.40
C LYS A 227 2.01 13.85 -11.80
N LYS A 228 1.13 13.88 -12.80
CA LYS A 228 0.37 15.08 -13.17
C LYS A 228 -0.68 15.48 -12.12
N HIS A 229 -1.13 14.55 -11.29
CA HIS A 229 -2.23 14.74 -10.35
C HIS A 229 -1.84 14.55 -8.89
N MET A 230 -0.74 13.85 -8.63
CA MET A 230 -0.26 13.47 -7.30
C MET A 230 1.25 13.68 -7.20
N SER A 231 1.74 13.76 -5.99
CA SER A 231 3.18 13.82 -5.70
C SER A 231 3.64 12.47 -5.15
N TRP A 232 4.71 11.92 -5.71
CA TRP A 232 5.36 10.75 -5.14
C TRP A 232 6.05 11.12 -3.82
N CYS A 233 5.78 10.40 -2.74
CA CYS A 233 6.34 10.72 -1.43
C CYS A 233 7.87 10.75 -1.42
N TYR A 234 8.52 9.95 -2.24
CA TYR A 234 9.97 9.98 -2.41
C TYR A 234 10.50 11.34 -2.85
N ASP A 235 9.83 11.98 -3.81
CA ASP A 235 10.27 13.25 -4.40
C ASP A 235 10.11 14.44 -3.44
N ILE A 236 9.16 14.34 -2.48
CA ILE A 236 8.76 15.47 -1.64
C ILE A 236 9.04 15.28 -0.15
N ALA A 237 9.52 14.10 0.27
CA ALA A 237 9.85 13.85 1.67
C ALA A 237 11.03 14.71 2.13
N THR A 238 10.94 15.23 3.35
CA THR A 238 12.04 15.97 3.98
C THR A 238 13.25 15.07 4.17
N VAL A 239 13.02 13.80 4.53
CA VAL A 239 14.06 12.77 4.66
C VAL A 239 13.67 11.56 3.84
N THR A 240 14.56 11.18 2.94
CA THR A 240 14.42 9.96 2.13
C THR A 240 15.55 9.02 2.45
N LYS A 241 15.22 7.75 2.73
CA LYS A 241 16.21 6.70 2.94
C LYS A 241 15.99 5.62 1.90
N ASP A 242 17.04 5.26 1.20
CA ASP A 242 17.14 4.22 0.18
C ASP A 242 15.81 3.69 -0.38
N ASN A 243 15.57 3.96 -1.65
CA ASN A 243 14.25 3.81 -2.20
C ASN A 243 14.19 2.99 -3.46
N LEU A 244 15.05 2.04 -3.57
CA LEU A 244 15.34 1.36 -4.83
C LEU A 244 14.68 -0.01 -4.96
N GLY A 245 13.38 -0.11 -4.66
CA GLY A 245 12.71 -1.40 -4.78
C GLY A 245 13.13 -2.38 -3.68
N CYS A 246 12.77 -3.65 -3.82
CA CYS A 246 13.25 -4.70 -2.92
C CYS A 246 14.63 -5.18 -3.37
N PRO A 247 15.66 -5.17 -2.52
CA PRO A 247 17.01 -5.60 -2.90
C PRO A 247 17.14 -7.11 -3.13
N GLY A 248 16.05 -7.86 -2.96
CA GLY A 248 15.98 -9.31 -3.10
C GLY A 248 15.23 -9.94 -1.94
N TYR A 249 15.05 -11.24 -2.01
CA TYR A 249 14.40 -12.05 -0.98
C TYR A 249 15.25 -13.29 -0.67
N ALA A 250 15.03 -13.91 0.48
CA ALA A 250 15.72 -15.13 0.86
C ALA A 250 14.98 -16.38 0.31
N THR A 251 15.73 -17.35 -0.17
CA THR A 251 15.18 -18.64 -0.60
C THR A 251 15.13 -19.60 0.58
N TYR A 252 13.95 -20.13 0.86
CA TYR A 252 13.72 -21.10 1.91
C TYR A 252 13.93 -22.53 1.40
N ASP A 253 14.70 -23.35 2.12
CA ASP A 253 14.84 -24.78 1.85
C ASP A 253 13.89 -25.57 2.75
N TYR A 254 12.85 -26.13 2.17
CA TYR A 254 11.85 -26.93 2.87
C TYR A 254 12.42 -28.24 3.47
N LYS A 255 13.62 -28.66 3.07
CA LYS A 255 14.25 -29.88 3.63
C LYS A 255 15.03 -29.57 4.90
N SER A 256 15.79 -28.48 4.90
CA SER A 256 16.56 -28.06 6.07
C SER A 256 15.72 -27.25 7.05
N GLY A 257 14.61 -26.65 6.61
CA GLY A 257 13.79 -25.75 7.42
C GLY A 257 14.42 -24.38 7.65
N ASP A 258 15.37 -23.98 6.80
CA ASP A 258 16.11 -22.74 6.98
C ASP A 258 16.28 -21.96 5.66
N TYR A 259 16.69 -20.70 5.76
CA TYR A 259 17.03 -19.88 4.59
C TYR A 259 18.44 -20.17 4.12
N VAL A 260 18.58 -20.72 2.93
CA VAL A 260 19.84 -21.21 2.39
C VAL A 260 20.47 -20.28 1.35
N LYS A 261 19.71 -19.36 0.78
CA LYS A 261 20.17 -18.48 -0.28
C LYS A 261 19.35 -17.21 -0.31
N TRP A 262 20.03 -16.08 -0.46
CA TRP A 262 19.39 -14.85 -0.90
C TRP A 262 18.90 -15.03 -2.33
N GLY A 263 17.64 -14.75 -2.58
CA GLY A 263 17.08 -14.70 -3.91
C GLY A 263 17.88 -13.68 -4.73
N THR A 264 17.91 -13.88 -6.02
CA THR A 264 18.43 -12.85 -6.93
C THR A 264 17.62 -11.59 -6.68
N PRO A 265 18.24 -10.43 -6.46
CA PRO A 265 17.51 -9.19 -6.54
C PRO A 265 16.67 -9.29 -7.80
N VAL A 266 15.41 -8.91 -7.74
CA VAL A 266 14.62 -8.74 -8.96
C VAL A 266 15.27 -7.52 -9.63
N ALA A 267 16.45 -7.77 -10.22
CA ALA A 267 17.40 -6.74 -10.63
C ALA A 267 16.80 -5.78 -11.65
N ASP A 268 15.75 -6.21 -12.31
CA ASP A 268 14.99 -5.39 -13.24
C ASP A 268 13.67 -4.88 -12.68
N SER A 269 13.25 -5.27 -11.46
CA SER A 269 11.96 -4.83 -10.94
C SER A 269 11.95 -3.34 -10.70
N GLY A 270 13.10 -2.77 -10.38
CA GLY A 270 13.12 -1.36 -10.04
C GLY A 270 12.11 -1.03 -8.94
N VAL A 271 11.77 0.22 -8.81
CA VAL A 271 10.68 0.67 -7.96
C VAL A 271 9.36 0.39 -8.69
N ILE A 272 8.49 -0.44 -8.11
CA ILE A 272 7.13 -0.70 -8.58
C ILE A 272 6.09 -0.49 -7.47
N ASP A 273 6.53 -0.42 -6.23
CA ASP A 273 5.73 -0.10 -5.05
C ASP A 273 5.89 1.37 -4.69
N TYR A 274 4.77 2.05 -4.45
CA TYR A 274 4.75 3.50 -4.26
C TYR A 274 3.85 3.93 -3.11
N ILE A 275 4.15 5.13 -2.57
CA ILE A 275 3.19 5.93 -1.82
C ILE A 275 3.12 7.30 -2.49
N TRP A 276 1.91 7.71 -2.83
CA TRP A 276 1.57 8.97 -3.45
C TRP A 276 0.68 9.79 -2.53
N VAL A 277 0.82 11.09 -2.59
CA VAL A 277 -0.09 12.02 -1.93
C VAL A 277 -0.67 13.01 -2.93
N GLN A 278 -1.91 13.42 -2.70
CA GLN A 278 -2.52 14.50 -3.45
C GLN A 278 -3.02 15.56 -2.47
N ASN A 279 -2.48 16.76 -2.62
CA ASN A 279 -2.93 17.91 -1.87
C ASN A 279 -3.98 18.68 -2.69
N PRO A 280 -5.11 19.04 -2.10
CA PRO A 280 -6.09 19.88 -2.77
C PRO A 280 -5.48 21.26 -3.03
N ASN A 281 -5.87 21.90 -4.13
CA ASN A 281 -5.34 23.20 -4.54
C ASN A 281 -5.64 24.35 -3.56
N ARG A 282 -6.55 24.12 -2.60
CA ARG A 282 -6.93 25.11 -1.58
C ARG A 282 -7.31 24.37 -0.30
N GLY A 283 -6.58 24.55 0.77
CA GLY A 283 -6.94 24.04 2.11
C GLY A 283 -5.91 23.09 2.71
N GLN A 284 -6.38 22.03 3.32
CA GLN A 284 -5.56 21.05 4.03
C GLN A 284 -4.58 20.35 3.08
N GLY A 285 -3.35 20.22 3.54
CA GLY A 285 -2.29 19.56 2.80
C GLY A 285 -1.76 18.33 3.53
N ILE A 286 -0.91 17.60 2.86
CA ILE A 286 -0.08 16.56 3.45
C ILE A 286 1.37 17.00 3.31
N THR A 287 2.07 17.06 4.44
CA THR A 287 3.52 17.21 4.51
C THR A 287 4.13 15.84 4.71
N VAL A 288 5.05 15.42 3.84
CA VAL A 288 5.77 14.16 3.96
C VAL A 288 7.09 14.40 4.67
N GLN A 289 7.22 13.87 5.89
CA GLN A 289 8.44 14.03 6.70
C GLN A 289 9.50 13.00 6.33
N ASN A 290 9.11 11.72 6.26
CA ASN A 290 10.02 10.63 5.94
C ASN A 290 9.41 9.75 4.85
N TYR A 291 10.26 9.17 4.02
CA TYR A 291 9.92 8.09 3.10
C TYR A 291 11.07 7.09 3.01
N PHE A 292 10.77 5.80 3.15
CA PHE A 292 11.78 4.76 3.09
C PHE A 292 11.22 3.38 2.76
N THR A 293 12.11 2.51 2.27
CA THR A 293 11.85 1.09 2.06
C THR A 293 12.34 0.30 3.25
N VAL A 294 11.54 -0.63 3.76
CA VAL A 294 11.95 -1.55 4.83
C VAL A 294 12.73 -2.70 4.22
N THR A 295 14.00 -2.83 4.59
CA THR A 295 14.91 -3.87 4.09
C THR A 295 15.46 -4.76 5.20
N ASP A 296 14.73 -4.86 6.30
CA ASP A 296 15.07 -5.76 7.40
C ASP A 296 15.03 -7.22 6.95
N LEU A 297 15.77 -8.07 7.65
CA LEU A 297 15.77 -9.51 7.38
C LEU A 297 14.33 -10.07 7.38
N ALA A 298 13.48 -9.62 8.30
CA ALA A 298 12.08 -10.03 8.35
C ALA A 298 11.31 -9.68 7.06
N ALA A 299 11.56 -8.51 6.44
CA ALA A 299 10.96 -8.12 5.18
C ALA A 299 11.47 -9.01 4.04
N LEU A 300 12.78 -9.19 3.95
CA LEU A 300 13.44 -9.97 2.91
C LEU A 300 13.13 -11.48 2.97
N THR A 301 12.60 -11.95 4.10
CA THR A 301 12.19 -13.35 4.32
C THR A 301 10.68 -13.57 4.33
N SER A 302 9.88 -12.57 3.98
CA SER A 302 8.43 -12.69 4.06
C SER A 302 7.66 -12.35 2.78
N SER A 303 8.28 -11.67 1.83
CA SER A 303 7.71 -11.34 0.52
C SER A 303 8.81 -11.14 -0.51
N ASP A 304 8.47 -11.19 -1.79
CA ASP A 304 9.32 -10.74 -2.91
C ASP A 304 9.27 -9.22 -3.10
N HIS A 305 8.47 -8.53 -2.31
CA HIS A 305 8.41 -7.09 -2.19
C HIS A 305 8.89 -6.61 -0.82
N CYS A 306 9.27 -5.33 -0.75
CA CYS A 306 9.63 -4.67 0.50
C CYS A 306 8.59 -3.60 0.86
N PRO A 307 8.18 -3.51 2.14
CA PRO A 307 7.24 -2.47 2.57
C PRO A 307 7.77 -1.07 2.28
N LYS A 308 6.89 -0.19 1.81
CA LYS A 308 7.12 1.25 1.73
C LYS A 308 6.47 1.93 2.92
N ILE A 309 7.18 2.86 3.54
CA ILE A 309 6.68 3.65 4.66
C ILE A 309 6.80 5.13 4.32
N ALA A 310 5.74 5.87 4.63
CA ALA A 310 5.73 7.32 4.67
C ALA A 310 5.25 7.81 6.03
N ASP A 311 5.99 8.75 6.62
CA ASP A 311 5.56 9.51 7.78
C ASP A 311 5.00 10.85 7.29
N VAL A 312 3.72 11.10 7.52
CA VAL A 312 3.01 12.26 7.00
C VAL A 312 2.36 13.06 8.14
N VAL A 313 2.19 14.36 7.92
CA VAL A 313 1.36 15.24 8.74
C VAL A 313 0.23 15.74 7.86
N ILE A 314 -1.00 15.69 8.38
CA ILE A 314 -2.19 16.22 7.70
C ILE A 314 -2.49 17.57 8.31
N ASP A 315 -2.22 18.64 7.54
CA ASP A 315 -2.30 20.05 7.96
C ASP A 315 -3.71 20.65 7.81
#